data_75ddadabaca03524f4947c102d3d978b
#
_entry.id   75ddadabaca03524f4947c102d3d978b
#
_cell.length_a   1.000
_cell.length_b   1.000
_cell.length_c   1.000
_cell.angle_alpha   90.00
_cell.angle_beta   90.00
_cell.angle_gamma   90.00
#
_symmetry.space_group_name_H-M   'P 1'
#
loop_
_entity.id
_entity.type
_entity.pdbx_description
1 polymer ?
#
loop_
_entity_poly.entity_id
_entity_poly.type
_entity_poly.pdbx_seq_one_letter_code
_entity_poly.pdbx_strand_id
1 'polypeptide(L)'
;MMTPLAFSTNMPTLPVAFLREIPADGLALLQEIDDFENFLSTNPRGERRHFLPFFARHAQLCAHLGFFNGAVRAPTHIATEFSLWGDFTCDLVAGSIWDKAFVCVEFEDAAENSLFRWQAGRKNSHWGTRAEHGVSQVIDWLFRIREKRVPTSSSGTLARAM
;
A
#
# COMPACT_ATOMS: atom_id res chain seq x y z
N MET A 1 -7.11 10.17 -1.87
CA MET A 1 -5.80 10.48 -2.47
C MET A 1 -4.83 9.43 -1.95
N MET A 2 -4.40 8.54 -2.84
CA MET A 2 -3.43 7.51 -2.49
C MET A 2 -2.04 8.16 -2.45
N THR A 3 -1.30 7.97 -1.38
CA THR A 3 0.11 8.34 -1.34
C THR A 3 0.93 7.08 -1.62
N PRO A 4 1.41 6.87 -2.86
CA PRO A 4 2.24 5.72 -3.15
C PRO A 4 3.61 5.91 -2.53
N LEU A 5 4.05 4.94 -1.75
CA LEU A 5 5.42 4.85 -1.29
C LEU A 5 6.20 3.98 -2.26
N ALA A 6 7.05 4.63 -3.07
CA ALA A 6 7.97 3.94 -3.96
C ALA A 6 9.23 3.54 -3.20
N PHE A 7 9.53 2.25 -3.17
CA PHE A 7 10.74 1.71 -2.55
C PHE A 7 11.73 1.26 -3.61
N SER A 8 12.98 1.72 -3.52
CA SER A 8 14.09 1.32 -4.38
C SER A 8 14.92 0.19 -3.76
N THR A 9 15.37 -0.66 -4.58
CA THR A 9 16.33 -1.77 -4.69
C THR A 9 17.08 -2.37 -3.49
N ASN A 10 16.98 -1.88 -2.25
CA ASN A 10 17.60 -2.46 -1.06
C ASN A 10 16.59 -2.77 0.05
N MET A 11 15.41 -3.24 -0.34
CA MET A 11 14.42 -3.70 0.63
C MET A 11 14.92 -4.97 1.31
N PRO A 12 14.77 -5.11 2.65
CA PRO A 12 14.79 -6.43 3.26
C PRO A 12 13.79 -7.27 2.48
N THR A 13 14.17 -8.48 2.12
CA THR A 13 13.40 -9.35 1.22
C THR A 13 11.98 -9.45 1.76
N LEU A 14 11.02 -8.84 1.07
CA LEU A 14 9.63 -9.12 1.34
C LEU A 14 9.43 -10.63 1.24
N PRO A 15 8.63 -11.26 2.08
CA PRO A 15 8.36 -12.69 1.98
C PRO A 15 7.58 -12.98 0.68
N VAL A 16 8.34 -13.11 -0.42
CA VAL A 16 7.86 -13.30 -1.80
C VAL A 16 6.90 -14.49 -1.91
N ALA A 17 7.01 -15.45 -0.98
CA ALA A 17 6.15 -16.63 -0.94
C ALA A 17 4.64 -16.31 -0.82
N PHE A 18 4.27 -15.12 -0.38
CA PHE A 18 2.88 -14.70 -0.24
C PHE A 18 2.37 -13.85 -1.41
N LEU A 19 3.24 -13.51 -2.38
CA LEU A 19 2.85 -12.74 -3.54
C LEU A 19 2.25 -13.69 -4.60
N ARG A 20 1.05 -13.35 -5.06
CA ARG A 20 0.39 -14.03 -6.16
C ARG A 20 0.82 -13.41 -7.48
N GLU A 21 1.23 -14.23 -8.43
CA GLU A 21 1.50 -13.77 -9.79
C GLU A 21 0.19 -13.48 -10.53
N ILE A 22 0.14 -12.35 -11.22
CA ILE A 22 -0.97 -11.89 -12.04
C ILE A 22 -0.43 -11.65 -13.45
N PRO A 23 -0.66 -12.57 -14.39
CA PRO A 23 -0.34 -12.34 -15.79
C PRO A 23 -1.08 -11.10 -16.30
N ALA A 24 -0.37 -10.22 -17.03
CA ALA A 24 -0.98 -9.01 -17.57
C ALA A 24 -2.08 -9.34 -18.58
N ASP A 25 -3.29 -8.85 -18.33
CA ASP A 25 -4.44 -8.97 -19.22
C ASP A 25 -5.11 -7.60 -19.38
N GLY A 26 -4.84 -6.95 -20.51
CA GLY A 26 -5.35 -5.61 -20.79
C GLY A 26 -6.86 -5.56 -20.98
N LEU A 27 -7.50 -6.63 -21.49
CA LEU A 27 -8.97 -6.66 -21.63
C LEU A 27 -9.64 -6.82 -20.27
N ALA A 28 -9.11 -7.72 -19.43
CA ALA A 28 -9.59 -7.85 -18.06
C ALA A 28 -9.38 -6.56 -17.26
N LEU A 29 -8.24 -5.86 -17.43
CA LEU A 29 -8.01 -4.56 -16.80
C LEU A 29 -9.07 -3.52 -17.19
N LEU A 30 -9.38 -3.40 -18.48
CA LEU A 30 -10.42 -2.45 -18.94
C LEU A 30 -11.78 -2.77 -18.33
N GLN A 31 -12.15 -4.04 -18.27
CA GLN A 31 -13.38 -4.46 -17.61
C GLN A 31 -13.39 -4.13 -16.12
N GLU A 32 -12.27 -4.38 -15.43
CA GLU A 32 -12.14 -4.08 -13.99
C GLU A 32 -12.19 -2.57 -13.72
N ILE A 33 -11.73 -1.73 -14.65
CA ILE A 33 -11.88 -0.27 -14.57
C ILE A 33 -13.35 0.13 -14.68
N ASP A 34 -14.08 -0.41 -15.67
CA ASP A 34 -15.51 -0.17 -15.82
C ASP A 34 -16.29 -0.63 -14.58
N ASP A 35 -15.94 -1.78 -14.03
CA ASP A 35 -16.52 -2.31 -12.80
C ASP A 35 -16.25 -1.39 -11.61
N PHE A 36 -15.07 -0.76 -11.56
CA PHE A 36 -14.71 0.19 -10.51
C PHE A 36 -15.52 1.50 -10.63
N GLU A 37 -15.69 2.02 -11.83
CA GLU A 37 -16.54 3.20 -12.05
C GLU A 37 -18.01 2.94 -11.65
N ASN A 38 -18.53 1.77 -12.03
CA ASN A 38 -19.87 1.33 -11.62
C ASN A 38 -19.96 1.15 -10.11
N PHE A 39 -18.96 0.56 -9.48
CA PHE A 39 -18.89 0.41 -8.03
C PHE A 39 -18.93 1.77 -7.32
N LEU A 40 -18.13 2.74 -7.78
CA LEU A 40 -18.12 4.10 -7.21
C LEU A 40 -19.48 4.79 -7.36
N SER A 41 -20.20 4.55 -8.46
CA SER A 41 -21.53 5.12 -8.69
C SER A 41 -22.57 4.67 -7.66
N THR A 42 -22.36 3.52 -7.01
CA THR A 42 -23.21 3.02 -5.91
C THR A 42 -22.98 3.75 -4.58
N ASN A 43 -22.05 4.70 -4.54
CA ASN A 43 -21.64 5.44 -3.35
C ASN A 43 -21.24 4.51 -2.19
N PRO A 44 -20.26 3.60 -2.41
CA PRO A 44 -19.83 2.64 -1.40
C PRO A 44 -19.19 3.36 -0.21
N ARG A 45 -19.48 2.87 1.00
CA ARG A 45 -18.93 3.41 2.23
C ARG A 45 -18.35 2.29 3.08
N GLY A 46 -17.23 2.57 3.72
CA GLY A 46 -16.56 1.62 4.62
C GLY A 46 -15.61 0.70 3.86
N GLU A 47 -14.36 0.85 4.21
CA GLU A 47 -13.21 0.13 3.68
C GLU A 47 -13.42 -1.38 3.69
N ARG A 48 -13.56 -1.98 4.89
CA ARG A 48 -13.67 -3.45 5.07
C ARG A 48 -14.92 -4.06 4.45
N ARG A 49 -16.02 -3.31 4.40
CA ARG A 49 -17.30 -3.82 3.91
C ARG A 49 -17.40 -3.79 2.40
N HIS A 50 -16.78 -2.81 1.76
CA HIS A 50 -16.99 -2.52 0.33
C HIS A 50 -15.69 -2.52 -0.46
N PHE A 51 -14.67 -1.76 -0.06
CA PHE A 51 -13.46 -1.56 -0.84
C PHE A 51 -12.54 -2.78 -0.84
N LEU A 52 -12.18 -3.33 0.32
CA LEU A 52 -11.33 -4.51 0.36
C LEU A 52 -11.94 -5.73 -0.37
N PRO A 53 -13.26 -6.07 -0.20
CA PRO A 53 -13.88 -7.13 -0.99
C PRO A 53 -13.95 -6.84 -2.49
N PHE A 54 -14.04 -5.56 -2.89
CA PHE A 54 -14.00 -5.18 -4.29
C PHE A 54 -12.60 -5.46 -4.86
N PHE A 55 -11.56 -4.90 -4.28
CA PHE A 55 -10.18 -5.06 -4.75
C PHE A 55 -9.69 -6.50 -4.68
N ALA A 56 -10.13 -7.30 -3.72
CA ALA A 56 -9.80 -8.72 -3.64
C ALA A 56 -10.24 -9.52 -4.89
N ARG A 57 -11.25 -9.04 -5.64
CA ARG A 57 -11.78 -9.67 -6.86
C ARG A 57 -11.25 -9.05 -8.16
N HIS A 58 -10.58 -7.89 -8.10
CA HIS A 58 -10.13 -7.13 -9.26
C HIS A 58 -8.60 -7.07 -9.31
N ALA A 59 -8.03 -8.22 -9.69
CA ALA A 59 -6.60 -8.46 -9.59
C ALA A 59 -5.76 -7.65 -10.58
N GLN A 60 -6.28 -7.38 -11.78
CA GLN A 60 -5.58 -6.56 -12.79
C GLN A 60 -5.51 -5.12 -12.35
N LEU A 61 -6.61 -4.59 -11.80
CA LEU A 61 -6.65 -3.23 -11.25
C LEU A 61 -5.68 -3.10 -10.07
N CYS A 62 -5.65 -4.08 -9.17
CA CYS A 62 -4.69 -4.12 -8.07
C CYS A 62 -3.25 -4.16 -8.56
N ALA A 63 -2.93 -5.02 -9.53
CA ALA A 63 -1.59 -5.10 -10.09
C ALA A 63 -1.17 -3.78 -10.74
N HIS A 64 -2.09 -3.12 -11.46
CA HIS A 64 -1.85 -1.85 -12.14
C HIS A 64 -1.38 -0.73 -11.19
N LEU A 65 -1.79 -0.77 -9.92
CA LEU A 65 -1.30 0.17 -8.91
C LEU A 65 0.22 0.08 -8.70
N GLY A 66 0.85 -1.03 -9.05
CA GLY A 66 2.31 -1.16 -9.03
C GLY A 66 3.04 -0.12 -9.87
N PHE A 67 2.42 0.43 -10.91
CA PHE A 67 3.02 1.50 -11.73
C PHE A 67 3.19 2.84 -11.00
N PHE A 68 2.61 3.01 -9.82
CA PHE A 68 2.93 4.17 -8.98
C PHE A 68 4.38 4.17 -8.48
N ASN A 69 5.08 3.05 -8.55
CA ASN A 69 6.52 3.02 -8.34
C ASN A 69 7.22 3.01 -9.71
N GLY A 70 7.90 4.10 -10.07
CA GLY A 70 8.58 4.22 -11.35
C GLY A 70 9.70 3.21 -11.63
N ALA A 71 10.10 2.41 -10.62
CA ALA A 71 11.03 1.31 -10.80
C ALA A 71 10.34 0.01 -11.27
N VAL A 72 9.01 -0.06 -11.19
CA VAL A 72 8.22 -1.22 -11.68
C VAL A 72 7.95 -1.04 -13.17
N ARG A 73 8.51 -1.91 -13.98
CA ARG A 73 8.31 -1.90 -15.45
C ARG A 73 7.08 -2.71 -15.87
N ALA A 74 6.79 -3.77 -15.13
CA ALA A 74 5.63 -4.62 -15.37
C ALA A 74 5.12 -5.18 -14.02
N PRO A 75 4.07 -4.61 -13.44
CA PRO A 75 3.51 -5.10 -12.19
C PRO A 75 2.79 -6.43 -12.44
N THR A 76 3.35 -7.51 -11.94
CA THR A 76 2.87 -8.88 -12.14
C THR A 76 2.60 -9.62 -10.84
N HIS A 77 2.77 -8.96 -9.71
CA HIS A 77 2.62 -9.60 -8.41
C HIS A 77 1.82 -8.73 -7.47
N ILE A 78 0.86 -9.36 -6.78
CA ILE A 78 0.06 -8.71 -5.73
C ILE A 78 -0.05 -9.60 -4.49
N ALA A 79 -0.30 -8.96 -3.36
CA ALA A 79 -0.83 -9.60 -2.16
C ALA A 79 -1.79 -8.64 -1.47
N THR A 80 -2.93 -9.16 -1.01
CA THR A 80 -3.88 -8.43 -0.15
C THR A 80 -3.64 -8.78 1.30
N GLU A 81 -3.95 -7.84 2.21
CA GLU A 81 -3.73 -8.00 3.65
C GLU A 81 -2.33 -8.52 3.97
N PHE A 82 -1.34 -7.88 3.36
CA PHE A 82 0.04 -8.31 3.42
C PHE A 82 0.71 -7.92 4.73
N SER A 83 1.21 -8.92 5.47
CA SER A 83 1.90 -8.68 6.72
C SER A 83 3.32 -8.12 6.50
N LEU A 84 3.57 -6.94 7.01
CA LEU A 84 4.87 -6.31 7.05
C LEU A 84 5.61 -6.76 8.32
N TRP A 85 6.38 -7.85 8.20
CA TRP A 85 7.20 -8.46 9.27
C TRP A 85 6.43 -8.82 10.55
N GLY A 86 5.13 -9.05 10.46
CA GLY A 86 4.30 -9.45 11.60
C GLY A 86 3.82 -8.31 12.51
N ASP A 87 4.31 -7.08 12.29
CA ASP A 87 3.95 -5.93 13.14
C ASP A 87 2.79 -5.11 12.55
N PHE A 88 2.74 -5.01 11.22
CA PHE A 88 1.73 -4.25 10.48
C PHE A 88 1.18 -5.07 9.33
N THR A 89 0.00 -4.71 8.89
CA THR A 89 -0.63 -5.26 7.68
C THR A 89 -0.94 -4.10 6.76
N CYS A 90 -0.53 -4.17 5.50
CA CYS A 90 -1.02 -3.27 4.46
C CYS A 90 -2.10 -3.95 3.64
N ASP A 91 -3.08 -3.19 3.18
CA ASP A 91 -4.24 -3.72 2.46
C ASP A 91 -3.87 -4.37 1.14
N LEU A 92 -2.88 -3.80 0.44
CA LEU A 92 -2.41 -4.31 -0.84
C LEU A 92 -0.91 -4.04 -1.02
N VAL A 93 -0.20 -5.03 -1.52
CA VAL A 93 1.13 -4.88 -2.15
C VAL A 93 0.97 -5.18 -3.63
N ALA A 94 1.52 -4.32 -4.49
CA ALA A 94 1.55 -4.54 -5.93
C ALA A 94 2.93 -4.19 -6.50
N GLY A 95 3.43 -4.97 -7.45
CA GLY A 95 4.73 -4.70 -8.07
C GLY A 95 5.31 -5.85 -8.84
N SER A 96 6.62 -5.95 -8.86
CA SER A 96 7.35 -6.95 -9.63
C SER A 96 8.53 -7.52 -8.82
N ILE A 97 8.57 -8.84 -8.68
CA ILE A 97 9.73 -9.53 -8.08
C ILE A 97 10.97 -9.41 -8.96
N TRP A 98 10.77 -9.29 -10.26
CA TRP A 98 11.86 -9.16 -11.24
C TRP A 98 12.53 -7.80 -11.16
N ASP A 99 11.73 -6.74 -10.98
CA ASP A 99 12.21 -5.38 -10.78
C ASP A 99 12.63 -5.12 -9.31
N LYS A 100 12.31 -6.05 -8.40
CA LYS A 100 12.49 -5.90 -6.94
C LYS A 100 11.88 -4.60 -6.41
N ALA A 101 10.75 -4.23 -6.98
CA ALA A 101 10.07 -2.97 -6.70
C ALA A 101 8.58 -3.21 -6.46
N PHE A 102 8.07 -2.58 -5.41
CA PHE A 102 6.68 -2.74 -4.98
C PHE A 102 6.10 -1.42 -4.50
N VAL A 103 4.79 -1.37 -4.47
CA VAL A 103 3.98 -0.33 -3.83
C VAL A 103 3.19 -0.99 -2.71
N CYS A 104 3.24 -0.42 -1.51
CA CYS A 104 2.31 -0.75 -0.45
C CYS A 104 1.17 0.27 -0.48
N VAL A 105 -0.04 -0.21 -0.40
CA VAL A 105 -1.26 0.59 -0.51
C VAL A 105 -2.10 0.38 0.74
N GLU A 106 -2.59 1.49 1.28
CA GLU A 106 -3.62 1.53 2.30
C GLU A 106 -4.89 2.09 1.68
N PHE A 107 -5.99 1.39 1.86
CA PHE A 107 -7.30 1.85 1.44
C PHE A 107 -8.00 2.50 2.63
N GLU A 108 -8.66 3.60 2.38
CA GLU A 108 -9.56 4.26 3.33
C GLU A 108 -10.92 4.46 2.68
N ASP A 109 -11.95 4.66 3.51
CA ASP A 109 -13.27 4.85 2.97
C ASP A 109 -13.37 6.15 2.12
N ALA A 110 -14.29 6.17 1.15
CA ALA A 110 -14.50 7.29 0.23
C ALA A 110 -15.65 8.20 0.68
N ALA A 111 -15.92 8.28 2.00
CA ALA A 111 -16.94 9.21 2.49
C ALA A 111 -16.54 10.66 2.19
N GLU A 112 -17.52 11.52 1.98
CA GLU A 112 -17.34 12.93 1.58
C GLU A 112 -16.33 13.69 2.46
N ASN A 113 -16.29 13.38 3.75
CA ASN A 113 -15.40 14.02 4.72
C ASN A 113 -14.18 13.17 5.13
N SER A 114 -13.89 12.09 4.40
CA SER A 114 -12.77 11.19 4.75
C SER A 114 -11.41 11.85 4.55
N LEU A 115 -11.26 12.65 3.52
CA LEU A 115 -10.02 13.34 3.19
C LEU A 115 -9.90 14.70 3.87
N PHE A 116 -10.94 15.55 3.76
CA PHE A 116 -10.97 16.88 4.35
C PHE A 116 -12.26 17.12 5.11
N ARG A 117 -12.17 17.84 6.24
CA ARG A 117 -13.30 18.31 7.04
C ARG A 117 -13.35 19.82 7.08
N TRP A 118 -14.55 20.36 6.94
CA TRP A 118 -14.83 21.75 7.24
C TRP A 118 -15.23 21.91 8.70
N GLN A 119 -14.67 22.89 9.36
CA GLN A 119 -15.07 23.28 10.72
C GLN A 119 -15.71 24.68 10.68
N ALA A 120 -16.90 24.79 11.26
CA ALA A 120 -17.59 26.08 11.36
C ALA A 120 -16.67 27.16 12.00
N GLY A 121 -16.64 28.34 11.38
CA GLY A 121 -15.82 29.46 11.85
C GLY A 121 -14.36 29.44 11.38
N ARG A 122 -13.89 28.43 10.63
CA ARG A 122 -12.57 28.41 10.02
C ARG A 122 -12.63 28.63 8.52
N LYS A 123 -11.62 29.34 7.98
CA LYS A 123 -11.53 29.60 6.53
C LYS A 123 -10.94 28.43 5.74
N ASN A 124 -10.23 27.51 6.42
CA ASN A 124 -9.52 26.40 5.78
C ASN A 124 -10.09 25.07 6.23
N SER A 125 -10.11 24.11 5.32
CA SER A 125 -10.39 22.70 5.64
C SER A 125 -9.22 22.08 6.41
N HIS A 126 -9.51 21.05 7.19
CA HIS A 126 -8.52 20.23 7.90
C HIS A 126 -8.54 18.82 7.31
N TRP A 127 -7.45 18.09 7.53
CA TRP A 127 -7.43 16.67 7.27
C TRP A 127 -8.60 15.97 7.98
N GLY A 128 -9.26 15.07 7.28
CA GLY A 128 -10.24 14.17 7.87
C GLY A 128 -9.54 13.15 8.76
N THR A 129 -10.21 12.65 9.80
CA THR A 129 -9.65 11.63 10.71
C THR A 129 -9.20 10.37 9.96
N ARG A 130 -9.90 10.00 8.88
CA ARG A 130 -9.53 8.86 8.03
C ARG A 130 -8.21 9.11 7.30
N ALA A 131 -8.04 10.28 6.71
CA ALA A 131 -6.79 10.65 6.06
C ALA A 131 -5.61 10.69 7.05
N GLU A 132 -5.84 11.24 8.26
CA GLU A 132 -4.82 11.24 9.32
C GLU A 132 -4.43 9.82 9.73
N HIS A 133 -5.42 8.92 9.86
CA HIS A 133 -5.18 7.51 10.20
C HIS A 133 -4.35 6.81 9.13
N GLY A 134 -4.76 6.86 7.85
CA GLY A 134 -4.02 6.24 6.76
C GLY A 134 -2.60 6.78 6.61
N VAL A 135 -2.40 8.10 6.77
CA VAL A 135 -1.05 8.70 6.77
C VAL A 135 -0.21 8.18 7.92
N SER A 136 -0.78 8.06 9.13
CA SER A 136 -0.06 7.53 10.30
C SER A 136 0.39 6.08 10.08
N GLN A 137 -0.47 5.22 9.54
CA GLN A 137 -0.12 3.84 9.22
C GLN A 137 1.06 3.77 8.23
N VAL A 138 0.99 4.58 7.17
CA VAL A 138 2.07 4.65 6.17
C VAL A 138 3.39 5.13 6.80
N ILE A 139 3.35 6.09 7.71
CA ILE A 139 4.53 6.55 8.45
C ILE A 139 5.12 5.43 9.31
N ASP A 140 4.27 4.69 10.03
CA ASP A 140 4.69 3.56 10.87
C ASP A 140 5.37 2.47 10.02
N TRP A 141 4.85 2.17 8.82
CA TRP A 141 5.50 1.24 7.88
C TRP A 141 6.88 1.73 7.47
N LEU A 142 7.03 3.04 7.17
CA LEU A 142 8.31 3.63 6.80
C LEU A 142 9.36 3.49 7.91
N PHE A 143 8.96 3.77 9.15
CA PHE A 143 9.84 3.59 10.30
C PHE A 143 10.29 2.14 10.41
N ARG A 144 9.36 1.18 10.29
CA ARG A 144 9.68 -0.24 10.40
C ARG A 144 10.58 -0.73 9.28
N ILE A 145 10.32 -0.32 8.06
CA ILE A 145 11.17 -0.63 6.89
C ILE A 145 12.59 -0.10 7.13
N ARG A 146 12.72 1.10 7.67
CA ARG A 146 14.02 1.71 7.98
C ARG A 146 14.76 0.93 9.07
N GLU A 147 14.11 0.57 10.17
CA GLU A 147 14.69 -0.22 11.25
C GLU A 147 15.24 -1.56 10.77
N LYS A 148 14.48 -2.26 9.91
CA LYS A 148 14.90 -3.54 9.34
C LYS A 148 16.06 -3.42 8.35
N ARG A 149 16.32 -2.21 7.82
CA ARG A 149 17.45 -1.95 6.91
C ARG A 149 18.76 -1.67 7.61
N VAL A 150 18.74 -1.23 8.86
CA VAL A 150 19.97 -0.99 9.62
C VAL A 150 20.54 -2.35 10.01
N PRO A 151 21.72 -2.73 9.50
CA PRO A 151 22.39 -3.92 10.01
C PRO A 151 22.58 -3.71 11.51
N THR A 152 22.11 -4.62 12.32
CA THR A 152 22.52 -4.68 13.72
C THR A 152 24.04 -4.78 13.72
N SER A 153 24.72 -3.63 13.92
CA SER A 153 26.14 -3.62 14.16
C SER A 153 26.34 -4.54 15.36
N SER A 154 26.92 -5.71 15.09
CA SER A 154 27.36 -6.65 16.11
C SER A 154 28.00 -5.84 17.22
N SER A 155 27.44 -5.92 18.40
CA SER A 155 28.03 -5.44 19.64
C SER A 155 29.47 -5.92 19.68
N GLY A 156 30.41 -5.02 19.30
CA GLY A 156 31.83 -5.26 19.42
C GLY A 156 32.12 -5.49 20.91
N THR A 157 32.44 -6.70 21.25
CA THR A 157 33.02 -7.08 22.51
C THR A 157 34.25 -6.18 22.72
N LEU A 158 34.12 -5.19 23.59
CA LEU A 158 35.26 -4.48 24.15
C LEU A 158 36.03 -5.51 25.00
N ALA A 159 37.00 -6.20 24.35
CA ALA A 159 38.01 -6.95 25.08
C ALA A 159 38.81 -5.95 25.90
N ARG A 160 38.60 -5.96 27.22
CA ARG A 160 39.45 -5.34 28.20
C ARG A 160 40.83 -6.03 28.09
N ALA A 161 41.80 -5.31 27.55
CA ALA A 161 43.20 -5.66 27.77
C ALA A 161 43.57 -5.20 29.18
N MET A 162 43.99 -6.15 30.03
CA MET A 162 44.76 -5.91 31.23
C MET A 162 46.24 -5.72 30.86
#